data_d7386bce4a00bd38ae3ea5aa4df78e29
#
_entry.id   d7386bce4a00bd38ae3ea5aa4df78e29
#
_cell.length_a   1.000
_cell.length_b   1.000
_cell.length_c   1.000
_cell.angle_alpha   90.00
_cell.angle_beta   90.00
_cell.angle_gamma   90.00
#
_symmetry.space_group_name_H-M   'P 1'
#
loop_
_entity.id
_entity.type
_entity.pdbx_description
1 polymer ?
#
loop_
_entity_poly.entity_id
_entity_poly.type
_entity_poly.pdbx_seq_one_letter_code
_entity_poly.pdbx_strand_id
1 'polypeptide(L)'
;MKRPEPVQVIKQRRDAALAELVGGIPYIGFLGVQFERRGDELTATLPYSEHLVGNPILPALHGGAVGAFLEIAAQIELGWQIYWPQFEAGATGPKLIPKTIDFTVDYLRTGLPRDAYARAVVNRSGRRFASVYVEAWQDNRSKLFAQATGHFLMPRVEA
;
A
#
# COMPACT_ATOMS: atom_id res chain seq x y z
N MET A 1 4.50 -30.71 22.57
CA MET A 1 3.81 -29.44 22.37
C MET A 1 4.86 -28.34 22.10
N LYS A 2 4.93 -27.75 20.89
CA LYS A 2 5.86 -26.64 20.65
C LYS A 2 5.38 -25.41 21.42
N ARG A 3 6.27 -24.77 22.17
CA ARG A 3 5.94 -23.49 22.82
C ARG A 3 5.55 -22.47 21.75
N PRO A 4 4.51 -21.65 22.00
CA PRO A 4 4.18 -20.59 21.06
C PRO A 4 5.38 -19.65 20.88
N GLU A 5 5.60 -19.23 19.65
CA GLU A 5 6.69 -18.29 19.31
C GLU A 5 6.49 -16.95 20.03
N PRO A 6 7.55 -16.31 20.53
CA PRO A 6 7.43 -14.98 21.13
C PRO A 6 6.87 -13.96 20.14
N VAL A 7 5.93 -13.14 20.60
CA VAL A 7 5.27 -12.10 19.78
C VAL A 7 6.29 -11.19 19.09
N GLN A 8 7.39 -10.88 19.76
CA GLN A 8 8.46 -10.03 19.22
C GLN A 8 9.15 -10.67 18.00
N VAL A 9 9.36 -11.98 18.03
CA VAL A 9 9.97 -12.72 16.90
C VAL A 9 9.03 -12.72 15.68
N ILE A 10 7.73 -12.95 15.92
CA ILE A 10 6.71 -12.90 14.88
C ILE A 10 6.67 -11.49 14.26
N LYS A 11 6.69 -10.45 15.10
CA LYS A 11 6.70 -9.06 14.64
C LYS A 11 7.90 -8.76 13.74
N GLN A 12 9.10 -9.09 14.18
CA GLN A 12 10.33 -8.86 13.40
C GLN A 12 10.29 -9.59 12.06
N ARG A 13 9.82 -10.83 12.04
CA ARG A 13 9.70 -11.62 10.81
C ARG A 13 8.69 -11.01 9.83
N ARG A 14 7.54 -10.53 10.32
CA ARG A 14 6.53 -9.85 9.52
C ARG A 14 7.04 -8.52 8.96
N ASP A 15 7.70 -7.73 9.77
CA ASP A 15 8.26 -6.44 9.36
C ASP A 15 9.36 -6.64 8.30
N ALA A 16 10.21 -7.66 8.45
CA ALA A 16 11.22 -8.00 7.45
C ALA A 16 10.59 -8.49 6.13
N ALA A 17 9.57 -9.32 6.19
CA ALA A 17 8.86 -9.80 5.00
C ALA A 17 8.15 -8.67 4.26
N LEU A 18 7.55 -7.73 4.98
CA LEU A 18 6.93 -6.53 4.38
C LEU A 18 7.99 -5.65 3.70
N ALA A 19 9.12 -5.40 4.37
CA ALA A 19 10.22 -4.62 3.81
C ALA A 19 10.76 -5.25 2.52
N GLU A 20 10.84 -6.57 2.47
CA GLU A 20 11.25 -7.30 1.27
C GLU A 20 10.23 -7.18 0.13
N LEU A 21 8.93 -7.26 0.42
CA LEU A 21 7.87 -7.06 -0.56
C LEU A 21 7.93 -5.65 -1.16
N VAL A 22 8.01 -4.63 -0.31
CA VAL A 22 8.08 -3.21 -0.70
C VAL A 22 9.37 -2.92 -1.47
N GLY A 23 10.50 -3.40 -0.99
CA GLY A 23 11.83 -3.18 -1.59
C GLY A 23 12.00 -3.82 -2.96
N GLY A 24 11.17 -4.78 -3.34
CA GLY A 24 11.14 -5.39 -4.66
C GLY A 24 10.54 -4.54 -5.76
N ILE A 25 9.91 -3.40 -5.42
CA ILE A 25 9.24 -2.50 -6.39
C ILE A 25 10.01 -1.18 -6.50
N PRO A 26 10.80 -0.97 -7.57
CA PRO A 26 11.66 0.23 -7.72
C PRO A 26 10.88 1.55 -7.67
N TYR A 27 9.66 1.58 -8.20
CA TYR A 27 8.83 2.79 -8.24
C TYR A 27 8.41 3.28 -6.86
N ILE A 28 8.21 2.38 -5.90
CA ILE A 28 7.95 2.74 -4.50
C ILE A 28 9.12 3.53 -3.92
N GLY A 29 10.35 3.06 -4.16
CA GLY A 29 11.57 3.77 -3.77
C GLY A 29 11.72 5.12 -4.45
N PHE A 30 11.37 5.22 -5.73
CA PHE A 30 11.39 6.49 -6.48
C PHE A 30 10.44 7.54 -5.90
N LEU A 31 9.21 7.16 -5.57
CA LEU A 31 8.25 8.05 -4.90
C LEU A 31 8.59 8.29 -3.42
N GLY A 32 9.39 7.44 -2.81
CA GLY A 32 9.75 7.53 -1.40
C GLY A 32 8.67 7.02 -0.45
N VAL A 33 7.70 6.24 -0.93
CA VAL A 33 6.61 5.72 -0.10
C VAL A 33 7.15 4.73 0.92
N GLN A 34 6.72 4.90 2.16
CA GLN A 34 7.09 4.06 3.30
C GLN A 34 5.86 3.34 3.84
N PHE A 35 6.07 2.17 4.41
CA PHE A 35 5.01 1.37 5.03
C PHE A 35 5.34 1.07 6.48
N GLU A 36 4.36 1.25 7.35
CA GLU A 36 4.41 0.86 8.74
C GLU A 36 3.28 -0.15 9.02
N ARG A 37 3.64 -1.24 9.68
CA ARG A 37 2.69 -2.25 10.11
C ARG A 37 2.51 -2.18 11.63
N ARG A 38 1.26 -2.04 12.06
CA ARG A 38 0.87 -2.15 13.48
C ARG A 38 -0.21 -3.22 13.60
N GLY A 39 0.15 -4.39 14.14
CA GLY A 39 -0.74 -5.54 14.09
C GLY A 39 -1.02 -5.96 12.66
N ASP A 40 -2.27 -5.98 12.26
CA ASP A 40 -2.72 -6.29 10.90
C ASP A 40 -2.96 -5.03 10.04
N GLU A 41 -2.78 -3.84 10.62
CA GLU A 41 -2.95 -2.58 9.88
C GLU A 41 -1.67 -2.17 9.16
N LEU A 42 -1.78 -1.84 7.88
CA LEU A 42 -0.73 -1.19 7.10
C LEU A 42 -1.08 0.29 6.88
N THR A 43 -0.14 1.16 7.20
CA THR A 43 -0.22 2.58 6.86
C THR A 43 0.88 2.90 5.87
N ALA A 44 0.49 3.42 4.71
CA ALA A 44 1.42 3.97 3.73
C ALA A 44 1.66 5.45 4.04
N THR A 45 2.89 5.90 3.94
CA THR A 45 3.28 7.31 4.08
C THR A 45 3.96 7.76 2.81
N LEU A 46 3.51 8.88 2.25
CA LEU A 46 4.21 9.63 1.20
C LEU A 46 4.89 10.82 1.88
N PRO A 47 6.18 10.75 2.19
CA PRO A 47 6.92 11.89 2.72
C PRO A 47 6.93 13.03 1.71
N TYR A 48 6.72 14.24 2.19
CA TYR A 48 6.75 15.40 1.32
C TYR A 48 8.15 15.61 0.70
N SER A 49 8.14 15.96 -0.57
CA SER A 49 9.31 16.42 -1.31
C SER A 49 8.88 17.42 -2.38
N GLU A 50 9.70 18.40 -2.67
CA GLU A 50 9.40 19.47 -3.63
C GLU A 50 9.07 18.94 -5.03
N HIS A 51 9.66 17.83 -5.46
CA HIS A 51 9.39 17.23 -6.76
C HIS A 51 7.97 16.63 -6.89
N LEU A 52 7.22 16.51 -5.78
CA LEU A 52 5.83 16.06 -5.77
C LEU A 52 4.83 17.18 -6.01
N VAL A 53 5.29 18.43 -6.06
CA VAL A 53 4.43 19.60 -6.29
C VAL A 53 4.01 19.67 -7.75
N GLY A 54 2.71 19.72 -7.99
CA GLY A 54 2.13 19.86 -9.33
C GLY A 54 1.73 21.28 -9.68
N ASN A 55 1.45 22.11 -8.65
CA ASN A 55 1.11 23.52 -8.83
C ASN A 55 2.00 24.38 -7.92
N PRO A 56 3.00 25.07 -8.47
CA PRO A 56 3.91 25.87 -7.68
C PRO A 56 3.32 27.20 -7.18
N ILE A 57 2.24 27.69 -7.82
CA ILE A 57 1.58 28.95 -7.42
C ILE A 57 0.69 28.75 -6.21
N LEU A 58 -0.07 27.68 -6.21
CA LEU A 58 -0.81 27.16 -5.06
C LEU A 58 -0.13 25.86 -4.66
N PRO A 59 0.90 25.89 -3.78
CA PRO A 59 1.69 24.70 -3.56
C PRO A 59 0.82 23.53 -3.16
N ALA A 60 0.64 22.61 -4.11
CA ALA A 60 -0.22 21.45 -3.99
C ALA A 60 0.49 20.23 -4.56
N LEU A 61 0.26 19.08 -3.95
CA LEU A 61 0.73 17.80 -4.46
C LEU A 61 0.13 17.54 -5.84
N HIS A 62 0.96 17.05 -6.76
CA HIS A 62 0.50 16.65 -8.08
C HIS A 62 -0.50 15.50 -7.99
N GLY A 63 -1.62 15.60 -8.69
CA GLY A 63 -2.67 14.57 -8.68
C GLY A 63 -2.16 13.21 -9.14
N GLY A 64 -1.23 13.17 -10.10
CA GLY A 64 -0.57 11.93 -10.52
C GLY A 64 0.27 11.27 -9.43
N ALA A 65 0.96 12.06 -8.60
CA ALA A 65 1.71 11.54 -7.45
C ALA A 65 0.76 10.98 -6.38
N VAL A 66 -0.35 11.68 -6.11
CA VAL A 66 -1.40 11.22 -5.18
C VAL A 66 -2.02 9.93 -5.69
N GLY A 67 -2.40 9.86 -6.97
CA GLY A 67 -2.97 8.67 -7.59
C GLY A 67 -2.03 7.47 -7.52
N ALA A 68 -0.75 7.66 -7.84
CA ALA A 68 0.27 6.62 -7.74
C ALA A 68 0.46 6.15 -6.28
N PHE A 69 0.46 7.07 -5.33
CA PHE A 69 0.54 6.76 -3.90
C PHE A 69 -0.63 5.89 -3.43
N LEU A 70 -1.85 6.22 -3.84
CA LEU A 70 -3.04 5.44 -3.50
C LEU A 70 -3.01 4.05 -4.15
N GLU A 71 -2.57 3.95 -5.40
CA GLU A 71 -2.41 2.67 -6.09
C GLU A 71 -1.37 1.78 -5.41
N ILE A 72 -0.23 2.34 -5.03
CA ILE A 72 0.80 1.64 -4.26
C ILE A 72 0.25 1.12 -2.93
N ALA A 73 -0.49 1.96 -2.19
CA ALA A 73 -1.10 1.55 -0.92
C ALA A 73 -2.06 0.36 -1.12
N ALA A 74 -2.87 0.37 -2.17
CA ALA A 74 -3.78 -0.72 -2.52
C ALA A 74 -3.03 -2.00 -2.91
N GLN A 75 -2.03 -1.89 -3.78
CA GLN A 75 -1.24 -3.03 -4.25
C GLN A 75 -0.49 -3.72 -3.12
N ILE A 76 0.14 -2.94 -2.24
CA ILE A 76 0.90 -3.50 -1.12
C ILE A 76 -0.02 -4.14 -0.10
N GLU A 77 -1.16 -3.53 0.24
CA GLU A 77 -2.14 -4.17 1.13
C GLU A 77 -2.62 -5.51 0.58
N LEU A 78 -3.06 -5.52 -0.68
CA LEU A 78 -3.54 -6.74 -1.34
C LEU A 78 -2.40 -7.77 -1.49
N GLY A 79 -1.22 -7.34 -1.93
CA GLY A 79 -0.04 -8.20 -2.08
C GLY A 79 0.40 -8.78 -0.75
N TRP A 80 0.36 -8.01 0.33
CA TRP A 80 0.68 -8.46 1.67
C TRP A 80 -0.27 -9.55 2.17
N GLN A 81 -1.58 -9.37 1.96
CA GLN A 81 -2.58 -10.38 2.35
C GLN A 81 -2.41 -11.71 1.60
N ILE A 82 -1.90 -11.66 0.36
CA ILE A 82 -1.60 -12.87 -0.43
C ILE A 82 -0.28 -13.49 0.00
N TYR A 83 0.75 -12.65 0.16
CA TYR A 83 2.13 -13.08 0.37
C TYR A 83 2.37 -13.64 1.77
N TRP A 84 1.84 -12.96 2.80
CA TRP A 84 2.14 -13.32 4.19
C TRP A 84 1.77 -14.77 4.54
N PRO A 85 0.56 -15.28 4.22
CA PRO A 85 0.19 -16.66 4.52
C PRO A 85 1.07 -17.69 3.79
N GLN A 86 1.49 -17.37 2.57
CA GLN A 86 2.39 -18.24 1.79
C GLN A 86 3.79 -18.27 2.40
N PHE A 87 4.29 -17.12 2.82
CA PHE A 87 5.57 -17.01 3.51
C PHE A 87 5.58 -17.79 4.83
N GLU A 88 4.54 -17.69 5.64
CA GLU A 88 4.38 -18.46 6.88
C GLU A 88 4.30 -19.98 6.62
N ALA A 89 3.73 -20.38 5.51
CA ALA A 89 3.69 -21.78 5.07
C ALA A 89 5.03 -22.28 4.48
N GLY A 90 6.07 -21.43 4.43
CA GLY A 90 7.40 -21.78 3.93
C GLY A 90 7.55 -21.71 2.42
N ALA A 91 6.66 -21.01 1.72
CA ALA A 91 6.80 -20.79 0.28
C ALA A 91 8.05 -19.95 -0.04
N THR A 92 8.80 -20.37 -1.05
CA THR A 92 10.08 -19.75 -1.48
C THR A 92 10.01 -19.21 -2.92
N GLY A 93 8.83 -19.02 -3.47
CA GLY A 93 8.65 -18.53 -4.84
C GLY A 93 8.79 -17.01 -4.97
N PRO A 94 8.78 -16.49 -6.22
CA PRO A 94 8.78 -15.06 -6.46
C PRO A 94 7.53 -14.41 -5.88
N LYS A 95 7.69 -13.19 -5.37
CA LYS A 95 6.58 -12.39 -4.86
C LYS A 95 5.78 -11.86 -6.03
N LEU A 96 4.58 -12.39 -6.21
CA LEU A 96 3.67 -11.98 -7.26
C LEU A 96 2.83 -10.80 -6.79
N ILE A 97 2.97 -9.67 -7.46
CA ILE A 97 2.21 -8.46 -7.18
C ILE A 97 0.93 -8.47 -8.00
N PRO A 98 -0.25 -8.18 -7.40
CA PRO A 98 -1.49 -8.03 -8.15
C PRO A 98 -1.35 -6.93 -9.21
N LYS A 99 -1.91 -7.17 -10.39
CA LYS A 99 -1.87 -6.23 -11.50
C LYS A 99 -3.10 -5.35 -11.51
N THR A 100 -2.93 -4.04 -11.53
CA THR A 100 -4.02 -3.07 -11.64
C THR A 100 -4.75 -3.23 -12.96
N ILE A 101 -6.09 -3.38 -12.92
CA ILE A 101 -6.97 -3.39 -14.09
C ILE A 101 -7.53 -2.01 -14.33
N ASP A 102 -8.10 -1.40 -13.29
CA ASP A 102 -8.57 -0.03 -13.27
C ASP A 102 -8.35 0.59 -11.90
N PHE A 103 -8.32 1.92 -11.86
CA PHE A 103 -8.11 2.67 -10.64
C PHE A 103 -8.77 4.04 -10.75
N THR A 104 -9.79 4.28 -9.94
CA THR A 104 -10.54 5.55 -9.94
C THR A 104 -10.21 6.33 -8.69
N VAL A 105 -9.73 7.57 -8.88
CA VAL A 105 -9.32 8.47 -7.80
C VAL A 105 -10.29 9.64 -7.70
N ASP A 106 -10.78 9.91 -6.50
CA ASP A 106 -11.55 11.09 -6.16
C ASP A 106 -10.66 12.06 -5.39
N TYR A 107 -10.41 13.22 -5.94
CA TYR A 107 -9.67 14.32 -5.29
C TYR A 107 -10.65 15.20 -4.53
N LEU A 108 -10.78 14.98 -3.24
CA LEU A 108 -11.80 15.62 -2.39
C LEU A 108 -11.39 17.00 -1.90
N ARG A 109 -10.08 17.20 -1.72
CA ARG A 109 -9.45 18.44 -1.24
C ARG A 109 -8.08 18.60 -1.84
N THR A 110 -7.54 19.80 -1.80
CA THR A 110 -6.15 20.06 -2.19
C THR A 110 -5.21 19.28 -1.28
N GLY A 111 -4.32 18.47 -1.88
CA GLY A 111 -3.18 17.89 -1.18
C GLY A 111 -2.15 18.98 -0.89
N LEU A 112 -1.91 19.26 0.38
CA LEU A 112 -0.99 20.31 0.81
C LEU A 112 0.46 19.82 0.73
N PRO A 113 1.47 20.75 0.69
CA PRO A 113 2.89 20.40 0.61
C PRO A 113 3.40 19.88 1.97
N ARG A 114 2.94 18.74 2.37
CA ARG A 114 3.28 18.02 3.60
C ARG A 114 3.06 16.52 3.41
N ASP A 115 3.51 15.72 4.38
CA ASP A 115 3.34 14.27 4.34
C ASP A 115 1.88 13.86 4.18
N ALA A 116 1.65 12.79 3.43
CA ALA A 116 0.34 12.17 3.27
C ALA A 116 0.39 10.72 3.74
N TYR A 117 -0.75 10.27 4.24
CA TYR A 117 -0.94 8.93 4.78
C TYR A 117 -2.09 8.26 4.06
N ALA A 118 -2.02 6.95 3.87
CA ALA A 118 -3.09 6.18 3.26
C ALA A 118 -3.26 4.82 3.94
N ARG A 119 -4.50 4.36 3.96
CA ARG A 119 -4.88 3.00 4.32
C ARG A 119 -5.80 2.40 3.27
N ALA A 120 -5.56 1.15 2.96
CA ALA A 120 -6.36 0.39 2.02
C ALA A 120 -7.18 -0.69 2.75
N VAL A 121 -8.35 -0.98 2.20
CA VAL A 121 -9.23 -2.06 2.65
C VAL A 121 -9.56 -2.92 1.44
N VAL A 122 -9.27 -4.21 1.54
CA VAL A 122 -9.67 -5.17 0.52
C VAL A 122 -11.15 -5.49 0.71
N ASN A 123 -12.00 -4.96 -0.18
CA ASN A 123 -13.44 -5.16 -0.11
C ASN A 123 -13.85 -6.55 -0.56
N ARG A 124 -13.19 -7.06 -1.61
CA ARG A 124 -13.44 -8.37 -2.18
C ARG A 124 -12.14 -8.94 -2.75
N SER A 125 -11.86 -10.17 -2.43
CA SER A 125 -10.73 -10.91 -2.96
C SER A 125 -11.22 -12.28 -3.45
N GLY A 126 -11.19 -12.47 -4.76
CA GLY A 126 -11.53 -13.72 -5.42
C GLY A 126 -10.30 -14.41 -6.01
N ARG A 127 -10.51 -15.53 -6.72
CA ARG A 127 -9.40 -16.26 -7.37
C ARG A 127 -8.73 -15.47 -8.49
N ARG A 128 -9.48 -14.65 -9.21
CA ARG A 128 -8.99 -13.92 -10.40
C ARG A 128 -8.92 -12.42 -10.21
N PHE A 129 -9.85 -11.88 -9.44
CA PHE A 129 -10.02 -10.44 -9.29
C PHE A 129 -10.20 -10.06 -7.83
N ALA A 130 -9.71 -8.88 -7.49
CA ALA A 130 -9.92 -8.25 -6.19
C ALA A 130 -10.36 -6.79 -6.37
N SER A 131 -11.10 -6.28 -5.40
CA SER A 131 -11.48 -4.87 -5.29
C SER A 131 -10.93 -4.30 -3.99
N VAL A 132 -10.29 -3.14 -4.08
CA VAL A 132 -9.63 -2.47 -2.95
C VAL A 132 -10.08 -1.02 -2.89
N TYR A 133 -10.45 -0.56 -1.71
CA TYR A 133 -10.75 0.84 -1.41
C TYR A 133 -9.60 1.46 -0.62
N VAL A 134 -9.24 2.70 -0.94
CA VAL A 134 -8.14 3.43 -0.29
C VAL A 134 -8.61 4.80 0.16
N GLU A 135 -8.22 5.18 1.37
CA GLU A 135 -8.41 6.51 1.95
C GLU A 135 -7.06 7.17 2.19
N ALA A 136 -6.96 8.47 1.87
CA ALA A 136 -5.77 9.26 2.15
C ALA A 136 -6.11 10.55 2.91
N TRP A 137 -5.25 10.87 3.88
CA TRP A 137 -5.35 12.06 4.72
C TRP A 137 -3.96 12.66 4.96
N GLN A 138 -3.92 13.86 5.54
CA GLN A 138 -2.67 14.53 5.94
C GLN A 138 -2.66 14.76 7.45
N ASP A 139 -3.32 15.78 7.96
CA ASP A 139 -3.28 16.12 9.38
C ASP A 139 -4.32 15.38 10.22
N ASN A 140 -5.47 15.08 9.63
CA ASN A 140 -6.61 14.49 10.33
C ASN A 140 -7.25 13.40 9.47
N ARG A 141 -7.24 12.17 9.98
CA ARG A 141 -7.81 11.02 9.28
C ARG A 141 -9.32 11.14 8.99
N SER A 142 -10.05 11.93 9.76
CA SER A 142 -11.46 12.19 9.49
C SER A 142 -11.71 13.17 8.34
N LYS A 143 -10.64 13.82 7.84
CA LYS A 143 -10.69 14.78 6.72
C LYS A 143 -9.87 14.26 5.55
N LEU A 144 -10.44 13.36 4.79
CA LEU A 144 -9.79 12.80 3.60
C LEU A 144 -9.55 13.90 2.56
N PHE A 145 -8.37 13.89 1.94
CA PHE A 145 -8.09 14.75 0.78
C PHE A 145 -8.21 14.00 -0.54
N ALA A 146 -8.11 12.67 -0.51
CA ALA A 146 -8.32 11.80 -1.65
C ALA A 146 -8.81 10.42 -1.21
N GLN A 147 -9.50 9.74 -2.11
CA GLN A 147 -9.89 8.34 -1.96
C GLN A 147 -9.82 7.67 -3.32
N ALA A 148 -9.77 6.35 -3.33
CA ALA A 148 -9.73 5.59 -4.57
C ALA A 148 -10.39 4.22 -4.43
N THR A 149 -10.83 3.70 -5.56
CA THR A 149 -11.22 2.29 -5.70
C THR A 149 -10.48 1.69 -6.87
N GLY A 150 -9.84 0.56 -6.65
CA GLY A 150 -9.12 -0.17 -7.67
C GLY A 150 -9.61 -1.60 -7.81
N HIS A 151 -9.50 -2.13 -9.03
CA HIS A 151 -9.69 -3.54 -9.34
C HIS A 151 -8.37 -4.13 -9.82
N PHE A 152 -8.07 -5.32 -9.34
CA PHE A 152 -6.79 -5.97 -9.55
C PHE A 152 -6.98 -7.39 -10.08
N LEU A 153 -6.13 -7.74 -11.03
CA LEU A 153 -5.96 -9.12 -11.46
C LEU A 153 -5.07 -9.83 -10.44
N MET A 154 -5.59 -10.90 -9.88
CA MET A 154 -4.86 -11.69 -8.90
C MET A 154 -3.77 -12.50 -9.60
N PRO A 155 -2.56 -12.60 -9.00
CA PRO A 155 -1.49 -13.42 -9.55
C PRO A 155 -1.94 -14.90 -9.58
N ARG A 156 -1.60 -15.60 -10.67
CA ARG A 156 -1.78 -17.05 -10.73
C ARG A 156 -0.68 -17.71 -9.91
N VAL A 157 -1.06 -18.43 -8.89
CA VAL A 157 -0.16 -19.37 -8.22
C VAL A 157 -0.21 -20.63 -9.09
N GLU A 158 0.88 -20.92 -9.80
CA GLU A 158 1.04 -22.20 -10.44
C GLU A 158 1.10 -23.27 -9.36
N ALA A 159 0.22 -24.29 -9.49
CA ALA A 159 0.14 -25.41 -8.56
C ALA A 159 1.37 -26.33 -8.72
#